data_5931794e7aba873d5f1336dbaacb148a
#
_entry.id   5931794e7aba873d5f1336dbaacb148a
#
_cell.length_a   1.000
_cell.length_b   1.000
_cell.length_c   1.000
_cell.angle_alpha   90.00
_cell.angle_beta   90.00
_cell.angle_gamma   90.00
#
_symmetry.space_group_name_H-M   'P 1'
#
loop_
_entity.id
_entity.type
_entity.pdbx_description
1 polymer ?
#
loop_
_entity_poly.entity_id
_entity_poly.type
_entity_poly.pdbx_seq_one_letter_code
_entity_poly.pdbx_strand_id
1 'polypeptide(L)'
;MGVMMTAGAYVLLAVLLLSGAFGIYRKLSDGKLREEIVLPKQGLAEHLHLHHDHAPQVTFLQFSSQFCQPCRVTTKVLDEVTNSFPDICHIELDVAEHLDLVKTYGINRTPTTLIIDNEGTVHFRAVGVPKKSEVAHAVAQLA
;
A
#
# COMPACT_ATOMS: atom_id res chain seq x y z
N MET A 1 -14.57 30.13 -41.06
CA MET A 1 -13.72 30.21 -39.85
C MET A 1 -14.41 29.77 -38.56
N GLY A 2 -15.71 29.91 -38.37
CA GLY A 2 -16.45 29.51 -37.19
C GLY A 2 -16.47 27.99 -36.91
N VAL A 3 -16.54 27.13 -37.93
CA VAL A 3 -16.64 25.68 -37.79
C VAL A 3 -15.33 25.04 -37.28
N MET A 4 -14.18 25.59 -37.67
CA MET A 4 -12.90 25.07 -37.19
C MET A 4 -12.62 25.45 -35.71
N MET A 5 -13.09 26.62 -35.27
CA MET A 5 -12.99 27.01 -33.86
C MET A 5 -13.88 26.15 -32.96
N THR A 6 -15.08 25.78 -33.41
CA THR A 6 -15.98 24.91 -32.64
C THR A 6 -15.46 23.48 -32.51
N ALA A 7 -14.90 22.91 -33.60
CA ALA A 7 -14.28 21.58 -33.57
C ALA A 7 -13.09 21.51 -32.57
N GLY A 8 -12.22 22.53 -32.60
CA GLY A 8 -11.10 22.64 -31.65
C GLY A 8 -11.58 22.75 -30.18
N ALA A 9 -12.64 23.52 -29.96
CA ALA A 9 -13.22 23.65 -28.61
C ALA A 9 -13.81 22.31 -28.09
N TYR A 10 -14.48 21.52 -28.93
CA TYR A 10 -14.97 20.21 -28.56
C TYR A 10 -13.84 19.23 -28.25
N VAL A 11 -12.74 19.24 -29.02
CA VAL A 11 -11.56 18.41 -28.75
C VAL A 11 -10.93 18.78 -27.41
N LEU A 12 -10.74 20.07 -27.15
CA LEU A 12 -10.20 20.52 -25.86
C LEU A 12 -11.09 20.12 -24.68
N LEU A 13 -12.40 20.27 -24.81
CA LEU A 13 -13.35 19.87 -23.79
C LEU A 13 -13.30 18.36 -23.55
N ALA A 14 -13.24 17.55 -24.58
CA ALA A 14 -13.15 16.10 -24.49
C ALA A 14 -11.85 15.68 -23.79
N VAL A 15 -10.70 16.29 -24.12
CA VAL A 15 -9.41 16.02 -23.47
C VAL A 15 -9.45 16.38 -21.98
N LEU A 16 -10.04 17.53 -21.63
CA LEU A 16 -10.17 17.94 -20.23
C LEU A 16 -11.07 16.99 -19.43
N LEU A 17 -12.20 16.57 -20.00
CA LEU A 17 -13.10 15.63 -19.36
C LEU A 17 -12.45 14.25 -19.16
N LEU A 18 -11.76 13.73 -20.18
CA LEU A 18 -11.06 12.45 -20.10
C LEU A 18 -9.92 12.50 -19.07
N SER A 19 -9.14 13.60 -19.07
CA SER A 19 -8.06 13.80 -18.09
C SER A 19 -8.60 13.90 -16.67
N GLY A 20 -9.70 14.63 -16.47
CA GLY A 20 -10.37 14.74 -15.18
C GLY A 20 -10.93 13.41 -14.70
N ALA A 21 -11.62 12.67 -15.56
CA ALA A 21 -12.16 11.35 -15.27
C ALA A 21 -11.04 10.35 -14.90
N PHE A 22 -9.93 10.38 -15.66
CA PHE A 22 -8.78 9.54 -15.38
C PHE A 22 -8.11 9.88 -14.04
N GLY A 23 -7.98 11.18 -13.72
CA GLY A 23 -7.43 11.64 -12.43
C GLY A 23 -8.31 11.19 -11.25
N ILE A 24 -9.62 11.32 -11.37
CA ILE A 24 -10.58 10.85 -10.36
C ILE A 24 -10.51 9.32 -10.22
N TYR A 25 -10.50 8.60 -11.34
CA TYR A 25 -10.38 7.13 -11.32
C TYR A 25 -9.11 6.68 -10.58
N ARG A 26 -7.96 7.29 -10.87
CA ARG A 26 -6.70 6.99 -10.16
C ARG A 26 -6.80 7.29 -8.66
N LYS A 27 -7.34 8.44 -8.29
CA LYS A 27 -7.51 8.83 -6.87
C LYS A 27 -8.42 7.87 -6.10
N LEU A 28 -9.47 7.36 -6.73
CA LEU A 28 -10.39 6.40 -6.12
C LEU A 28 -9.83 4.98 -6.02
N SER A 29 -8.83 4.66 -6.85
CA SER A 29 -8.18 3.34 -6.87
C SER A 29 -6.94 3.28 -5.98
N ASP A 30 -6.37 4.42 -5.60
CA ASP A 30 -5.21 4.50 -4.73
C ASP A 30 -5.58 4.11 -3.29
N GLY A 31 -4.68 3.37 -2.64
CA GLY A 31 -4.78 3.01 -1.24
C GLY A 31 -5.81 1.92 -0.91
N LYS A 32 -6.52 1.36 -1.88
CA LYS A 32 -7.43 0.24 -1.63
C LYS A 32 -6.64 -1.00 -1.22
N LEU A 33 -7.04 -1.62 -0.12
CA LEU A 33 -6.57 -2.94 0.24
C LEU A 33 -7.11 -3.97 -0.77
N ARG A 34 -6.20 -4.79 -1.27
CA ARG A 34 -6.53 -5.94 -2.11
C ARG A 34 -6.11 -7.20 -1.37
N GLU A 35 -6.99 -8.15 -1.35
CA GLU A 35 -6.65 -9.49 -0.89
C GLU A 35 -5.66 -10.11 -1.87
N GLU A 36 -4.51 -10.55 -1.37
CA GLU A 36 -3.45 -11.14 -2.17
C GLU A 36 -2.73 -12.19 -1.31
N ILE A 37 -3.05 -13.45 -1.53
CA ILE A 37 -2.40 -14.54 -0.80
C ILE A 37 -1.09 -14.87 -1.52
N VAL A 38 0.02 -14.43 -0.95
CA VAL A 38 1.37 -14.77 -1.40
C VAL A 38 2.02 -15.60 -0.29
N LEU A 39 2.32 -16.85 -0.60
CA LEU A 39 3.02 -17.74 0.33
C LEU A 39 4.38 -17.15 0.74
N PRO A 40 4.81 -17.36 1.98
CA PRO A 40 6.06 -16.84 2.49
C PRO A 40 7.21 -17.34 1.64
N LYS A 41 8.05 -16.42 1.15
CA LYS A 41 9.32 -16.80 0.55
C LYS A 41 10.31 -17.03 1.66
N GLN A 42 11.08 -18.11 1.54
CA GLN A 42 12.09 -18.52 2.52
C GLN A 42 12.92 -17.32 2.99
N GLY A 43 12.99 -17.11 4.30
CA GLY A 43 13.81 -16.08 4.93
C GLY A 43 13.09 -14.78 5.29
N LEU A 44 11.83 -14.51 4.88
CA LEU A 44 11.16 -13.28 5.26
C LEU A 44 10.92 -13.20 6.78
N ALA A 45 10.38 -14.26 7.35
CA ALA A 45 10.12 -14.33 8.78
C ALA A 45 11.44 -14.23 9.60
N GLU A 46 12.51 -14.85 9.12
CA GLU A 46 13.86 -14.76 9.70
C GLU A 46 14.45 -13.35 9.53
N HIS A 47 14.32 -12.76 8.34
CA HIS A 47 14.81 -11.42 8.05
C HIS A 47 14.11 -10.33 8.87
N LEU A 48 12.83 -10.52 9.15
CA LEU A 48 12.02 -9.61 9.96
C LEU A 48 11.97 -9.99 11.45
N HIS A 49 12.73 -11.01 11.88
CA HIS A 49 12.74 -11.50 13.26
C HIS A 49 11.36 -11.89 13.81
N LEU A 50 10.48 -12.43 12.95
CA LEU A 50 9.12 -12.82 13.32
C LEU A 50 9.06 -14.13 14.14
N HIS A 51 10.17 -14.86 14.30
CA HIS A 51 10.24 -16.16 15.00
C HIS A 51 10.65 -16.02 16.48
N HIS A 52 10.16 -15.04 17.20
CA HIS A 52 10.36 -14.96 18.67
C HIS A 52 9.13 -15.46 19.41
N ASP A 53 9.32 -15.91 20.67
CA ASP A 53 8.25 -16.41 21.56
C ASP A 53 7.08 -15.44 21.78
N HIS A 54 7.20 -14.21 21.28
CA HIS A 54 6.18 -13.15 21.26
C HIS A 54 6.05 -12.52 19.88
N ALA A 55 6.09 -13.32 18.80
CA ALA A 55 5.88 -12.81 17.45
C ALA A 55 4.48 -12.19 17.33
N PRO A 56 4.35 -11.00 16.73
CA PRO A 56 3.05 -10.40 16.49
C PRO A 56 2.22 -11.30 15.57
N GLN A 57 0.91 -11.37 15.81
CA GLN A 57 0.01 -12.15 14.95
C GLN A 57 -0.08 -11.55 13.54
N VAL A 58 -0.02 -10.23 13.46
CA VAL A 58 -0.08 -9.49 12.19
C VAL A 58 1.04 -8.45 12.13
N THR A 59 1.72 -8.38 11.01
CA THR A 59 2.74 -7.35 10.74
C THR A 59 2.37 -6.52 9.53
N PHE A 60 2.38 -5.21 9.69
CA PHE A 60 2.33 -4.26 8.59
C PHE A 60 3.75 -4.02 8.07
N LEU A 61 4.03 -4.48 6.87
CA LEU A 61 5.30 -4.26 6.19
C LEU A 61 5.14 -3.13 5.17
N GLN A 62 5.62 -1.95 5.52
CA GLN A 62 5.51 -0.76 4.67
C GLN A 62 6.81 -0.53 3.89
N PHE A 63 6.71 -0.53 2.57
CA PHE A 63 7.80 -0.10 1.68
C PHE A 63 7.72 1.40 1.45
N SER A 64 8.77 2.09 1.81
CA SER A 64 8.89 3.55 1.88
C SER A 64 10.12 4.06 1.16
N SER A 65 10.24 5.37 1.00
CA SER A 65 11.46 6.06 0.55
C SER A 65 11.61 7.39 1.28
N GLN A 66 12.85 7.89 1.38
CA GLN A 66 13.21 9.06 2.20
C GLN A 66 12.40 10.33 1.90
N PHE A 67 12.02 10.57 0.65
CA PHE A 67 11.32 11.80 0.21
C PHE A 67 9.83 11.56 -0.11
N CYS A 68 9.24 10.52 0.45
CA CYS A 68 7.87 10.12 0.16
C CYS A 68 6.89 10.74 1.17
N GLN A 69 6.26 11.86 0.81
CA GLN A 69 5.24 12.49 1.67
C GLN A 69 4.03 11.57 1.94
N PRO A 70 3.46 10.84 0.95
CA PRO A 70 2.41 9.87 1.21
C PRO A 70 2.82 8.74 2.17
N CYS A 71 4.12 8.35 2.20
CA CYS A 71 4.61 7.33 3.12
C CYS A 71 4.44 7.77 4.58
N ARG A 72 4.74 9.04 4.91
CA ARG A 72 4.56 9.59 6.25
C ARG A 72 3.09 9.58 6.69
N VAL A 73 2.17 9.78 5.75
CA VAL A 73 0.73 9.68 6.05
C VAL A 73 0.35 8.23 6.30
N THR A 74 0.87 7.30 5.49
CA THR A 74 0.65 5.86 5.67
C THR A 74 1.17 5.38 7.02
N THR A 75 2.39 5.76 7.41
CA THR A 75 2.97 5.44 8.73
C THR A 75 2.02 5.85 9.86
N LYS A 76 1.50 7.08 9.83
CA LYS A 76 0.55 7.53 10.86
C LYS A 76 -0.73 6.70 10.89
N VAL A 77 -1.30 6.35 9.73
CA VAL A 77 -2.50 5.51 9.65
C VAL A 77 -2.25 4.12 10.22
N LEU A 78 -1.11 3.51 9.90
CA LEU A 78 -0.74 2.19 10.38
C LEU A 78 -0.44 2.20 11.89
N ASP A 79 0.28 3.19 12.38
CA ASP A 79 0.58 3.37 13.81
C ASP A 79 -0.70 3.54 14.64
N GLU A 80 -1.68 4.29 14.13
CA GLU A 80 -2.97 4.44 14.80
C GLU A 80 -3.74 3.11 14.92
N VAL A 81 -3.61 2.23 13.92
CA VAL A 81 -4.21 0.88 13.97
C VAL A 81 -3.42 0.00 14.92
N THR A 82 -2.08 -0.02 14.81
CA THR A 82 -1.19 -0.79 15.68
C THR A 82 -1.42 -0.46 17.16
N ASN A 83 -1.57 0.81 17.50
CA ASN A 83 -1.86 1.24 18.87
C ASN A 83 -3.23 0.77 19.40
N SER A 84 -4.12 0.33 18.52
CA SER A 84 -5.45 -0.16 18.88
C SER A 84 -5.51 -1.69 19.10
N PHE A 85 -4.45 -2.41 18.70
CA PHE A 85 -4.38 -3.89 18.75
C PHE A 85 -3.01 -4.33 19.29
N PRO A 86 -2.95 -5.05 20.42
CA PRO A 86 -1.70 -5.36 21.13
C PRO A 86 -0.76 -6.31 20.37
N ASP A 87 -1.30 -7.15 19.47
CA ASP A 87 -0.55 -8.21 18.80
C ASP A 87 -0.20 -7.86 17.35
N ILE A 88 -0.07 -6.56 17.05
CA ILE A 88 0.30 -6.06 15.72
C ILE A 88 1.61 -5.30 15.78
N CYS A 89 2.44 -5.50 14.76
CA CYS A 89 3.68 -4.76 14.56
C CYS A 89 3.63 -3.97 13.24
N HIS A 90 4.27 -2.81 13.22
CA HIS A 90 4.51 -2.02 12.02
C HIS A 90 6.02 -1.94 11.75
N ILE A 91 6.45 -2.37 10.58
CA ILE A 91 7.83 -2.33 10.11
C ILE A 91 7.88 -1.50 8.84
N GLU A 92 8.69 -0.44 8.85
CA GLU A 92 8.94 0.40 7.67
C GLU A 92 10.30 0.05 7.07
N LEU A 93 10.33 -0.29 5.77
CA LEU A 93 11.52 -0.63 5.02
C LEU A 93 11.80 0.41 3.94
N ASP A 94 13.03 0.92 3.89
CA ASP A 94 13.47 1.76 2.77
C ASP A 94 13.73 0.88 1.54
N VAL A 95 13.07 1.22 0.42
CA VAL A 95 13.21 0.46 -0.84
C VAL A 95 14.62 0.48 -1.40
N ALA A 96 15.43 1.48 -1.07
CA ALA A 96 16.81 1.57 -1.50
C ALA A 96 17.73 0.58 -0.75
N GLU A 97 17.38 0.24 0.49
CA GLU A 97 18.16 -0.66 1.35
C GLU A 97 17.74 -2.14 1.19
N HIS A 98 16.51 -2.40 0.71
CA HIS A 98 15.89 -3.72 0.62
C HIS A 98 15.46 -4.10 -0.80
N LEU A 99 16.37 -3.94 -1.78
CA LEU A 99 16.09 -4.21 -3.21
C LEU A 99 15.72 -5.66 -3.51
N ASP A 100 16.19 -6.60 -2.73
CA ASP A 100 15.83 -8.02 -2.80
C ASP A 100 14.35 -8.23 -2.46
N LEU A 101 13.85 -7.64 -1.39
CA LEU A 101 12.44 -7.67 -1.02
C LEU A 101 11.56 -6.91 -2.02
N VAL A 102 12.03 -5.75 -2.50
CA VAL A 102 11.35 -4.98 -3.54
C VAL A 102 11.10 -5.82 -4.79
N LYS A 103 12.11 -6.56 -5.26
CA LYS A 103 11.98 -7.47 -6.41
C LYS A 103 11.10 -8.68 -6.08
N THR A 104 11.30 -9.25 -4.91
CA THR A 104 10.57 -10.45 -4.44
C THR A 104 9.08 -10.22 -4.39
N TYR A 105 8.64 -9.07 -3.85
CA TYR A 105 7.24 -8.72 -3.70
C TYR A 105 6.70 -7.81 -4.82
N GLY A 106 7.48 -7.56 -5.87
CA GLY A 106 7.06 -6.76 -7.01
C GLY A 106 6.63 -5.33 -6.62
N ILE A 107 7.41 -4.69 -5.74
CA ILE A 107 7.11 -3.33 -5.28
C ILE A 107 7.48 -2.34 -6.38
N ASN A 108 6.48 -1.72 -7.00
CA ASN A 108 6.68 -0.81 -8.13
C ASN A 108 6.51 0.67 -7.77
N ARG A 109 6.00 0.98 -6.58
CA ARG A 109 5.80 2.35 -6.08
C ARG A 109 5.70 2.38 -4.55
N THR A 110 6.02 3.54 -3.98
CA THR A 110 5.88 3.83 -2.55
C THR A 110 4.74 4.84 -2.30
N PRO A 111 4.02 4.74 -1.18
CA PRO A 111 4.05 3.63 -0.25
C PRO A 111 3.35 2.39 -0.80
N THR A 112 3.88 1.20 -0.49
CA THR A 112 3.17 -0.07 -0.61
C THR A 112 3.22 -0.76 0.74
N THR A 113 2.08 -1.19 1.24
CA THR A 113 1.95 -1.91 2.52
C THR A 113 1.49 -3.32 2.26
N LEU A 114 2.21 -4.28 2.82
CA LEU A 114 1.80 -5.69 2.89
C LEU A 114 1.32 -5.97 4.30
N ILE A 115 0.21 -6.71 4.43
CA ILE A 115 -0.27 -7.22 5.71
C ILE A 115 0.05 -8.70 5.73
N ILE A 116 0.93 -9.09 6.64
CA ILE A 116 1.48 -10.44 6.75
C ILE A 116 1.13 -11.04 8.11
N ASP A 117 0.96 -12.36 8.14
CA ASP A 117 0.77 -13.12 9.38
C ASP A 117 2.12 -13.48 10.04
N ASN A 118 2.06 -14.19 11.16
CA ASN A 118 3.23 -14.66 11.90
C ASN A 118 4.07 -15.71 11.15
N GLU A 119 3.52 -16.32 10.10
CA GLU A 119 4.23 -17.25 9.22
C GLU A 119 4.91 -16.54 8.04
N GLY A 120 4.66 -15.23 7.88
CA GLY A 120 5.19 -14.42 6.79
C GLY A 120 4.35 -14.50 5.51
N THR A 121 3.13 -15.06 5.57
CA THR A 121 2.20 -15.08 4.43
C THR A 121 1.60 -13.71 4.24
N VAL A 122 1.65 -13.19 3.02
CA VAL A 122 0.98 -11.95 2.65
C VAL A 122 -0.50 -12.24 2.40
N HIS A 123 -1.37 -11.58 3.13
CA HIS A 123 -2.82 -11.69 2.97
C HIS A 123 -3.42 -10.50 2.23
N PHE A 124 -2.89 -9.30 2.48
CA PHE A 124 -3.40 -8.08 1.86
C PHE A 124 -2.26 -7.19 1.38
N ARG A 125 -2.54 -6.45 0.31
CA ARG A 125 -1.66 -5.42 -0.26
C ARG A 125 -2.42 -4.13 -0.44
N ALA A 126 -1.85 -3.03 0.02
CA ALA A 126 -2.29 -1.67 -0.30
C ALA A 126 -1.20 -0.92 -1.05
N VAL A 127 -1.54 -0.28 -2.16
CA VAL A 127 -0.65 0.58 -2.93
C VAL A 127 -1.14 2.01 -2.83
N GLY A 128 -0.36 2.90 -2.21
CA GLY A 128 -0.77 4.24 -1.81
C GLY A 128 -1.21 4.29 -0.34
N VAL A 129 -1.83 5.38 0.08
CA VAL A 129 -2.28 5.59 1.46
C VAL A 129 -3.57 4.80 1.72
N PRO A 130 -3.56 3.77 2.58
CA PRO A 130 -4.75 3.00 2.89
C PRO A 130 -5.71 3.77 3.80
N LYS A 131 -6.98 3.39 3.79
CA LYS A 131 -7.94 3.90 4.76
C LYS A 131 -7.84 3.12 6.08
N LYS A 132 -7.86 3.83 7.19
CA LYS A 132 -7.80 3.22 8.53
C LYS A 132 -8.86 2.12 8.72
N SER A 133 -10.09 2.36 8.24
CA SER A 133 -11.18 1.37 8.34
C SER A 133 -10.91 0.08 7.56
N GLU A 134 -10.28 0.18 6.37
CA GLU A 134 -9.94 -0.99 5.56
C GLU A 134 -8.82 -1.79 6.23
N VAL A 135 -7.80 -1.11 6.79
CA VAL A 135 -6.70 -1.74 7.52
C VAL A 135 -7.22 -2.45 8.77
N ALA A 136 -8.06 -1.77 9.57
CA ALA A 136 -8.65 -2.36 10.77
C ALA A 136 -9.54 -3.59 10.45
N HIS A 137 -10.29 -3.54 9.34
CA HIS A 137 -11.08 -4.67 8.89
C HIS A 137 -10.21 -5.87 8.46
N ALA A 138 -9.11 -5.61 7.74
CA ALA A 138 -8.16 -6.66 7.34
C ALA A 138 -7.53 -7.35 8.56
N VAL A 139 -7.15 -6.56 9.57
CA VAL A 139 -6.64 -7.10 10.85
C VAL A 139 -7.66 -7.98 11.53
N ALA A 140 -8.92 -7.54 11.61
CA ALA A 140 -10.00 -8.32 12.24
C ALA A 140 -10.29 -9.65 11.54
N GLN A 141 -9.86 -9.82 10.28
CA GLN A 141 -9.96 -11.10 9.56
C GLN A 141 -8.80 -12.05 9.85
N LEU A 142 -7.65 -11.53 10.30
CA LEU A 142 -6.44 -12.30 10.55
C LEU A 142 -6.22 -12.60 12.05
N ALA A 143 -6.81 -11.78 12.91
CA ALA A 143 -6.80 -11.97 14.36
C ALA A 143 -7.94 -12.87 14.77
#